data_a9dc4d23b1387878bedbff75d5c5da70
#
_entry.id   a9dc4d23b1387878bedbff75d5c5da70
#
_cell.length_a   1.000
_cell.length_b   1.000
_cell.length_c   1.000
_cell.angle_alpha   90.00
_cell.angle_beta   90.00
_cell.angle_gamma   90.00
#
_symmetry.space_group_name_H-M   'P 1'
#
loop_
_entity.id
_entity.type
_entity.pdbx_description
1 polymer ?
#
loop_
_entity_poly.entity_id
_entity_poly.type
_entity_poly.pdbx_seq_one_letter_code
_entity_poly.pdbx_strand_id
1 'polypeptide(L)'
;MKRTRLMTVLLALAIAGCSAAWAQQPKQAPKPQPSPKASVMQRIGADTDIIVNYNRPGIKGRKIWGDLVPYGMAPANNYAKNPHPWRGGANETTTIEFSKPVKIKGNPLPAGKYGLHFIPTEKDWTIIFSKNSTGWGSFAYNQAEDALRVTVTPVKAPFKEWLEYGFENLSDTGVVCYLQWEELKVPFEISIN
;
A
#
# COMPACT_ATOMS: atom_id res chain seq x y z
N MET A 1 -44.78 -90.00 -0.78
CA MET A 1 -44.77 -88.70 -1.58
C MET A 1 -44.82 -87.57 -0.62
N LYS A 2 -43.67 -86.91 -0.35
CA LYS A 2 -43.54 -85.79 0.59
C LYS A 2 -43.22 -84.50 -0.22
N ARG A 3 -44.13 -83.54 -0.17
CA ARG A 3 -43.96 -82.24 -0.80
C ARG A 3 -43.22 -81.33 0.18
N THR A 4 -42.00 -80.94 -0.17
CA THR A 4 -41.20 -79.96 0.54
C THR A 4 -41.58 -78.56 0.07
N ARG A 5 -42.07 -77.74 0.98
CA ARG A 5 -42.33 -76.32 0.70
C ARG A 5 -41.06 -75.52 0.94
N LEU A 6 -40.58 -74.84 -0.11
CA LEU A 6 -39.46 -73.89 -0.08
C LEU A 6 -39.99 -72.55 0.44
N MET A 7 -39.54 -72.16 1.62
CA MET A 7 -39.80 -70.79 2.17
C MET A 7 -38.71 -69.88 1.71
N THR A 8 -39.08 -68.93 0.84
CA THR A 8 -38.16 -67.86 0.39
C THR A 8 -38.20 -66.77 1.43
N VAL A 9 -37.08 -66.53 2.11
CA VAL A 9 -36.90 -65.43 3.04
C VAL A 9 -36.35 -64.24 2.24
N LEU A 10 -37.17 -63.19 2.07
CA LEU A 10 -36.77 -61.92 1.49
C LEU A 10 -36.07 -61.09 2.58
N LEU A 11 -34.75 -60.95 2.49
CA LEU A 11 -33.97 -60.11 3.34
C LEU A 11 -33.96 -58.66 2.73
N ALA A 12 -34.78 -57.81 3.33
CA ALA A 12 -34.75 -56.36 2.94
C ALA A 12 -33.55 -55.64 3.60
N LEU A 13 -32.54 -55.33 2.83
CA LEU A 13 -31.43 -54.44 3.26
C LEU A 13 -31.92 -52.99 3.27
N ALA A 14 -32.13 -52.45 4.48
CA ALA A 14 -32.33 -51.02 4.70
C ALA A 14 -30.95 -50.32 4.62
N ILE A 15 -30.67 -49.67 3.50
CA ILE A 15 -29.52 -48.78 3.35
C ILE A 15 -29.87 -47.48 4.07
N ALA A 16 -29.41 -47.33 5.32
CA ALA A 16 -29.43 -46.04 6.03
C ALA A 16 -28.38 -45.10 5.40
N GLY A 17 -28.86 -44.22 4.51
CA GLY A 17 -28.03 -43.16 3.96
C GLY A 17 -27.63 -42.15 5.04
N CYS A 18 -26.42 -42.29 5.57
CA CYS A 18 -25.83 -41.31 6.47
C CYS A 18 -25.42 -40.11 5.61
N SER A 19 -26.32 -39.12 5.44
CA SER A 19 -25.99 -37.81 4.87
C SER A 19 -25.09 -37.12 5.87
N ALA A 20 -23.77 -37.23 5.70
CA ALA A 20 -22.81 -36.39 6.39
C ALA A 20 -23.03 -34.95 5.96
N ALA A 21 -23.81 -34.20 6.72
CA ALA A 21 -23.89 -32.77 6.61
C ALA A 21 -22.50 -32.22 6.89
N TRP A 22 -21.79 -31.83 5.84
CA TRP A 22 -20.54 -31.07 5.96
C TRP A 22 -20.93 -29.73 6.55
N ALA A 23 -20.85 -29.58 7.86
CA ALA A 23 -20.97 -28.31 8.54
C ALA A 23 -19.82 -27.44 8.02
N GLN A 24 -20.14 -26.49 7.15
CA GLN A 24 -19.21 -25.44 6.76
C GLN A 24 -18.82 -24.70 8.05
N GLN A 25 -17.60 -24.89 8.51
CA GLN A 25 -17.07 -24.11 9.61
C GLN A 25 -17.19 -22.63 9.24
N PRO A 26 -17.75 -21.79 10.10
CA PRO A 26 -17.87 -20.37 9.83
C PRO A 26 -16.46 -19.82 9.56
N LYS A 27 -16.23 -19.29 8.35
CA LYS A 27 -14.98 -18.68 7.95
C LYS A 27 -14.69 -17.55 8.93
N GLN A 28 -13.67 -17.71 9.77
CA GLN A 28 -13.30 -16.67 10.73
C GLN A 28 -13.11 -15.35 9.98
N ALA A 29 -13.74 -14.30 10.47
CA ALA A 29 -13.54 -12.96 9.92
C ALA A 29 -12.03 -12.62 9.89
N PRO A 30 -11.51 -12.07 8.80
CA PRO A 30 -10.10 -11.72 8.72
C PRO A 30 -9.75 -10.75 9.86
N LYS A 31 -8.65 -11.04 10.56
CA LYS A 31 -8.15 -10.15 11.62
C LYS A 31 -7.77 -8.78 11.03
N PRO A 32 -8.11 -7.69 11.70
CA PRO A 32 -7.68 -6.34 11.27
C PRO A 32 -6.17 -6.30 11.09
N GLN A 33 -5.72 -5.73 9.96
CA GLN A 33 -4.29 -5.59 9.69
C GLN A 33 -3.71 -4.45 10.52
N PRO A 34 -2.49 -4.60 11.09
CA PRO A 34 -1.82 -3.54 11.85
C PRO A 34 -1.57 -2.26 11.06
N SER A 35 -1.48 -2.37 9.74
CA SER A 35 -1.30 -1.26 8.80
C SER A 35 -2.20 -1.52 7.60
N PRO A 36 -3.48 -1.10 7.65
CA PRO A 36 -4.44 -1.38 6.59
C PRO A 36 -4.07 -0.70 5.28
N LYS A 37 -4.44 -1.33 4.17
CA LYS A 37 -4.29 -0.76 2.82
C LYS A 37 -5.23 0.42 2.64
N ALA A 38 -4.76 1.42 1.89
CA ALA A 38 -5.56 2.57 1.48
C ALA A 38 -5.17 2.99 0.06
N SER A 39 -6.08 3.72 -0.57
CA SER A 39 -5.86 4.34 -1.86
C SER A 39 -6.56 5.69 -1.88
N VAL A 40 -5.91 6.68 -2.50
CA VAL A 40 -6.52 7.98 -2.79
C VAL A 40 -6.33 8.29 -4.26
N MET A 41 -7.31 8.95 -4.87
CA MET A 41 -7.27 9.34 -6.26
C MET A 41 -7.72 10.78 -6.43
N GLN A 42 -7.07 11.51 -7.34
CA GLN A 42 -7.46 12.84 -7.78
C GLN A 42 -7.30 12.95 -9.29
N ARG A 43 -8.29 13.52 -9.96
CA ARG A 43 -8.22 13.94 -11.37
C ARG A 43 -7.83 15.41 -11.45
N ILE A 44 -6.91 15.75 -12.36
CA ILE A 44 -6.57 17.12 -12.73
C ILE A 44 -6.97 17.35 -14.20
N GLY A 45 -7.47 18.52 -14.51
CA GLY A 45 -7.96 18.84 -15.85
C GLY A 45 -9.02 17.89 -16.32
N ALA A 46 -9.03 17.56 -17.60
CA ALA A 46 -10.07 16.73 -18.20
C ALA A 46 -9.90 15.23 -17.92
N ASP A 47 -8.66 14.71 -17.91
CA ASP A 47 -8.43 13.27 -18.03
C ASP A 47 -7.10 12.77 -17.38
N THR A 48 -6.45 13.57 -16.53
CA THR A 48 -5.22 13.15 -15.84
C THR A 48 -5.53 12.65 -14.46
N ASP A 49 -5.49 11.33 -14.28
CA ASP A 49 -5.70 10.67 -13.00
C ASP A 49 -4.39 10.44 -12.26
N ILE A 50 -4.40 10.71 -10.97
CA ILE A 50 -3.31 10.47 -10.02
C ILE A 50 -3.84 9.51 -8.95
N ILE A 51 -3.19 8.36 -8.77
CA ILE A 51 -3.60 7.35 -7.80
C ILE A 51 -2.43 7.04 -6.87
N VAL A 52 -2.61 7.16 -5.56
CA VAL A 52 -1.64 6.73 -4.56
C VAL A 52 -2.17 5.50 -3.84
N ASN A 53 -1.42 4.39 -3.87
CA ASN A 53 -1.72 3.17 -3.12
C ASN A 53 -0.66 2.97 -2.04
N TYR A 54 -1.09 2.74 -0.81
CA TYR A 54 -0.20 2.67 0.35
C TYR A 54 -0.78 1.85 1.49
N ASN A 55 0.03 1.61 2.52
CA ASN A 55 -0.42 1.02 3.78
C ASN A 55 -0.26 2.05 4.89
N ARG A 56 -1.25 2.12 5.79
CA ARG A 56 -1.37 3.13 6.85
C ARG A 56 -0.85 2.59 8.19
N PRO A 57 0.42 2.82 8.57
CA PRO A 57 0.86 2.54 9.94
C PRO A 57 0.25 3.56 10.92
N GLY A 58 -0.12 3.09 12.12
CA GLY A 58 -0.43 3.96 13.26
C GLY A 58 0.80 4.25 14.09
N ILE A 59 0.83 5.38 14.79
CA ILE A 59 1.93 5.78 15.70
C ILE A 59 2.01 4.81 16.88
N LYS A 60 0.90 4.50 17.52
CA LYS A 60 0.79 3.58 18.67
C LYS A 60 1.84 3.87 19.76
N GLY A 61 1.98 5.14 20.10
CA GLY A 61 2.89 5.62 21.14
C GLY A 61 4.38 5.55 20.81
N ARG A 62 4.76 5.26 19.58
CA ARG A 62 6.17 5.19 19.15
C ARG A 62 6.68 6.56 18.72
N LYS A 63 7.96 6.81 18.92
CA LYS A 63 8.65 7.93 18.29
C LYS A 63 8.84 7.59 16.81
N ILE A 64 8.39 8.48 15.92
CA ILE A 64 8.41 8.26 14.48
C ILE A 64 9.71 8.79 13.88
N TRP A 65 9.87 10.11 13.88
CA TRP A 65 10.94 10.77 13.16
C TRP A 65 12.28 10.66 13.89
N GLY A 66 13.30 10.19 13.17
CA GLY A 66 14.63 9.90 13.71
C GLY A 66 14.74 8.59 14.50
N ASP A 67 13.65 7.79 14.59
CA ASP A 67 13.62 6.49 15.26
C ASP A 67 12.99 5.43 14.34
N LEU A 68 11.65 5.24 14.38
CA LEU A 68 10.97 4.28 13.49
C LEU A 68 11.23 4.56 12.01
N VAL A 69 11.24 5.83 11.64
CA VAL A 69 11.67 6.34 10.34
C VAL A 69 12.96 7.12 10.55
N PRO A 70 14.13 6.55 10.25
CA PRO A 70 15.39 7.21 10.46
C PRO A 70 15.57 8.41 9.54
N TYR A 71 16.32 9.41 9.96
CA TYR A 71 16.78 10.46 9.07
C TYR A 71 17.87 9.91 8.14
N GLY A 72 17.82 10.30 6.87
CA GLY A 72 18.67 9.76 5.82
C GLY A 72 18.19 8.42 5.27
N MET A 73 19.11 7.65 4.74
CA MET A 73 18.89 6.27 4.28
C MET A 73 18.88 5.33 5.48
N ALA A 74 17.89 4.46 5.58
CA ALA A 74 17.92 3.38 6.55
C ALA A 74 19.12 2.45 6.27
N PRO A 75 19.83 1.96 7.29
CA PRO A 75 20.97 1.08 7.08
C PRO A 75 20.57 -0.27 6.49
N ALA A 76 21.55 -0.96 5.89
CA ALA A 76 21.40 -2.34 5.49
C ALA A 76 20.98 -3.23 6.68
N ASN A 77 20.17 -4.24 6.41
CA ASN A 77 19.66 -5.17 7.43
C ASN A 77 19.46 -6.58 6.84
N ASN A 78 18.84 -7.49 7.57
CA ASN A 78 18.59 -8.87 7.11
C ASN A 78 17.68 -8.96 5.87
N TYR A 79 16.93 -7.92 5.55
CA TYR A 79 16.00 -7.88 4.42
C TYR A 79 16.49 -7.00 3.27
N ALA A 80 17.37 -6.03 3.56
CA ALA A 80 17.94 -5.09 2.59
C ALA A 80 19.46 -5.12 2.66
N LYS A 81 20.11 -5.61 1.61
CA LYS A 81 21.57 -5.72 1.54
C LYS A 81 22.29 -4.36 1.50
N ASN A 82 21.59 -3.32 1.06
CA ASN A 82 22.10 -1.96 0.91
C ASN A 82 21.28 -0.97 1.75
N PRO A 83 21.85 0.20 2.09
CA PRO A 83 21.05 1.31 2.62
C PRO A 83 19.89 1.63 1.67
N HIS A 84 18.72 1.95 2.25
CA HIS A 84 17.51 2.14 1.46
C HIS A 84 16.66 3.30 2.00
N PRO A 85 15.88 4.00 1.14
CA PRO A 85 14.98 5.06 1.57
C PRO A 85 13.76 4.49 2.31
N TRP A 86 13.00 5.35 2.98
CA TRP A 86 11.72 4.97 3.56
C TRP A 86 10.63 4.86 2.48
N ARG A 87 9.81 3.82 2.55
CA ARG A 87 8.72 3.53 1.59
C ARG A 87 7.50 4.45 1.70
N GLY A 88 7.52 5.47 2.57
CA GLY A 88 6.38 6.37 2.77
C GLY A 88 5.11 5.68 3.30
N GLY A 89 5.26 4.61 4.08
CA GLY A 89 4.16 3.80 4.58
C GLY A 89 4.65 2.54 5.28
N ALA A 90 3.92 1.44 5.15
CA ALA A 90 4.26 0.14 5.72
C ALA A 90 4.03 -0.98 4.69
N ASN A 91 4.53 -2.19 4.98
CA ASN A 91 4.37 -3.42 4.20
C ASN A 91 4.91 -3.27 2.76
N GLU A 92 4.05 -3.38 1.76
CA GLU A 92 4.41 -3.27 0.35
C GLU A 92 4.91 -1.86 0.00
N THR A 93 5.59 -1.75 -1.13
CA THR A 93 6.03 -0.46 -1.69
C THR A 93 4.82 0.46 -1.89
N THR A 94 4.87 1.67 -1.36
CA THR A 94 3.91 2.73 -1.70
C THR A 94 4.08 3.11 -3.17
N THR A 95 2.98 3.26 -3.89
CA THR A 95 3.03 3.60 -5.31
C THR A 95 2.22 4.83 -5.63
N ILE A 96 2.69 5.60 -6.61
CA ILE A 96 1.94 6.67 -7.25
C ILE A 96 1.86 6.39 -8.75
N GLU A 97 0.68 6.57 -9.34
CA GLU A 97 0.42 6.31 -10.74
C GLU A 97 -0.18 7.55 -11.40
N PHE A 98 0.31 7.87 -12.59
CA PHE A 98 -0.15 8.98 -13.42
C PHE A 98 -0.65 8.45 -14.75
N SER A 99 -1.90 8.73 -15.11
CA SER A 99 -2.49 8.30 -16.40
C SER A 99 -1.93 9.06 -17.60
N LYS A 100 -1.36 10.24 -17.38
CA LYS A 100 -0.75 11.13 -18.38
C LYS A 100 0.59 11.66 -17.85
N PRO A 101 1.47 12.21 -18.70
CA PRO A 101 2.67 12.91 -18.24
C PRO A 101 2.31 14.11 -17.35
N VAL A 102 3.09 14.31 -16.30
CA VAL A 102 2.91 15.40 -15.34
C VAL A 102 4.24 16.13 -15.08
N LYS A 103 4.18 17.21 -14.35
CA LYS A 103 5.36 17.86 -13.74
C LYS A 103 5.26 17.75 -12.22
N ILE A 104 6.32 17.33 -11.59
CA ILE A 104 6.46 17.31 -10.12
C ILE A 104 7.37 18.47 -9.73
N LYS A 105 6.82 19.46 -9.04
CA LYS A 105 7.58 20.71 -8.73
C LYS A 105 8.29 21.27 -9.97
N GLY A 106 7.58 21.30 -11.11
CA GLY A 106 8.09 21.79 -12.39
C GLY A 106 8.97 20.80 -13.17
N ASN A 107 9.40 19.67 -12.59
CA ASN A 107 10.21 18.64 -13.26
C ASN A 107 9.34 17.64 -14.00
N PRO A 108 9.58 17.36 -15.29
CA PRO A 108 8.75 16.46 -16.07
C PRO A 108 8.88 15.00 -15.59
N LEU A 109 7.75 14.30 -15.53
CA LEU A 109 7.67 12.89 -15.24
C LEU A 109 6.67 12.24 -16.20
N PRO A 110 7.08 11.19 -16.98
CA PRO A 110 6.19 10.48 -17.89
C PRO A 110 4.99 9.85 -17.18
N ALA A 111 3.93 9.56 -17.93
CA ALA A 111 2.86 8.68 -17.46
C ALA A 111 3.41 7.33 -17.01
N GLY A 112 2.82 6.75 -15.98
CA GLY A 112 3.24 5.45 -15.47
C GLY A 112 3.04 5.29 -13.97
N LYS A 113 3.41 4.13 -13.48
CA LYS A 113 3.36 3.77 -12.06
C LYS A 113 4.76 3.74 -11.48
N TYR A 114 4.95 4.43 -10.38
CA TYR A 114 6.24 4.59 -9.71
C TYR A 114 6.18 4.12 -8.27
N GLY A 115 7.25 3.50 -7.80
CA GLY A 115 7.50 3.33 -6.36
C GLY A 115 7.81 4.69 -5.75
N LEU A 116 7.08 5.04 -4.70
CA LEU A 116 7.23 6.31 -4.00
C LEU A 116 8.05 6.10 -2.73
N HIS A 117 9.23 6.73 -2.66
CA HIS A 117 10.12 6.61 -1.52
C HIS A 117 10.56 7.99 -1.02
N PHE A 118 11.02 8.02 0.24
CA PHE A 118 11.42 9.26 0.91
C PHE A 118 12.78 9.08 1.59
N ILE A 119 13.58 10.12 1.56
CA ILE A 119 14.78 10.27 2.40
C ILE A 119 14.50 11.46 3.33
N PRO A 120 14.01 11.22 4.54
CA PRO A 120 13.76 12.29 5.51
C PRO A 120 15.06 12.92 6.01
N THR A 121 15.03 14.20 6.31
CA THR A 121 16.02 14.85 7.17
C THR A 121 15.30 15.75 8.17
N GLU A 122 16.02 16.42 9.03
CA GLU A 122 15.43 17.35 9.99
C GLU A 122 14.83 18.61 9.33
N LYS A 123 15.24 18.92 8.08
CA LYS A 123 14.80 20.11 7.33
C LYS A 123 14.06 19.73 6.07
N ASP A 124 14.80 19.23 5.08
CA ASP A 124 14.27 18.95 3.75
C ASP A 124 14.23 17.44 3.51
N TRP A 125 13.24 17.00 2.77
CA TRP A 125 13.09 15.62 2.39
C TRP A 125 13.31 15.44 0.90
N THR A 126 13.93 14.34 0.51
CA THR A 126 13.96 13.92 -0.88
C THR A 126 12.82 12.95 -1.13
N ILE A 127 11.95 13.26 -2.10
CA ILE A 127 10.95 12.34 -2.64
C ILE A 127 11.54 11.68 -3.88
N ILE A 128 11.42 10.36 -3.98
CA ILE A 128 11.93 9.55 -5.08
C ILE A 128 10.77 8.89 -5.80
N PHE A 129 10.72 9.03 -7.11
CA PHE A 129 9.82 8.32 -8.02
C PHE A 129 10.65 7.25 -8.73
N SER A 130 10.58 6.01 -8.25
CA SER A 130 11.34 4.89 -8.81
C SER A 130 10.53 4.14 -9.85
N LYS A 131 11.16 3.71 -10.95
CA LYS A 131 10.55 2.82 -11.96
C LYS A 131 10.19 1.46 -11.37
N ASN A 132 10.87 1.04 -10.29
CA ASN A 132 10.50 -0.15 -9.55
C ASN A 132 9.33 0.17 -8.59
N SER A 133 8.14 -0.23 -9.00
CA SER A 133 6.89 0.00 -8.27
C SER A 133 6.37 -1.25 -7.55
N THR A 134 7.17 -2.30 -7.43
CA THR A 134 6.80 -3.59 -6.85
C THR A 134 7.70 -3.97 -5.68
N GLY A 135 7.23 -4.90 -4.86
CA GLY A 135 8.04 -5.49 -3.80
C GLY A 135 7.59 -5.15 -2.38
N TRP A 136 8.39 -5.57 -1.43
CA TRP A 136 8.15 -5.35 0.00
C TRP A 136 8.98 -4.17 0.50
N GLY A 137 8.32 -3.03 0.64
CA GLY A 137 8.98 -1.82 1.11
C GLY A 137 9.96 -1.21 0.11
N SER A 138 11.13 -0.83 0.63
CA SER A 138 12.25 -0.30 -0.16
C SER A 138 13.47 -1.24 -0.14
N PHE A 139 13.28 -2.50 0.24
CA PHE A 139 14.41 -3.41 0.46
C PHE A 139 15.17 -3.77 -0.81
N ALA A 140 14.49 -3.77 -1.96
CA ALA A 140 15.08 -3.96 -3.29
C ALA A 140 15.37 -2.64 -4.02
N TYR A 141 15.42 -1.52 -3.28
CA TYR A 141 15.66 -0.22 -3.88
C TYR A 141 17.00 -0.17 -4.61
N ASN A 142 16.97 0.39 -5.83
CA ASN A 142 18.13 0.64 -6.66
C ASN A 142 18.05 2.07 -7.23
N GLN A 143 19.02 2.90 -6.90
CA GLN A 143 19.06 4.29 -7.34
C GLN A 143 19.10 4.45 -8.87
N ALA A 144 19.62 3.48 -9.60
CA ALA A 144 19.64 3.50 -11.07
C ALA A 144 18.24 3.42 -11.70
N GLU A 145 17.24 3.00 -10.93
CA GLU A 145 15.84 2.94 -11.35
C GLU A 145 15.05 4.22 -11.01
N ASP A 146 15.68 5.23 -10.43
CA ASP A 146 15.02 6.50 -10.13
C ASP A 146 14.68 7.22 -11.43
N ALA A 147 13.41 7.50 -11.61
CA ALA A 147 12.91 8.33 -12.72
C ALA A 147 13.04 9.81 -12.39
N LEU A 148 12.80 10.16 -11.12
CA LEU A 148 12.87 11.55 -10.65
C LEU A 148 13.15 11.58 -9.15
N ARG A 149 13.90 12.60 -8.72
CA ARG A 149 14.06 13.03 -7.33
C ARG A 149 13.73 14.51 -7.19
N VAL A 150 12.95 14.86 -6.18
CA VAL A 150 12.63 16.24 -5.85
C VAL A 150 12.84 16.51 -4.37
N THR A 151 13.27 17.71 -4.04
CA THR A 151 13.41 18.15 -2.66
C THR A 151 12.17 18.92 -2.23
N VAL A 152 11.65 18.62 -1.04
CA VAL A 152 10.50 19.28 -0.42
C VAL A 152 10.81 19.62 1.04
N THR A 153 10.21 20.69 1.54
CA THR A 153 10.30 21.06 2.95
C THR A 153 9.01 20.64 3.64
N PRO A 154 9.05 19.71 4.61
CA PRO A 154 7.89 19.37 5.41
C PRO A 154 7.37 20.57 6.18
N VAL A 155 6.07 20.58 6.46
CA VAL A 155 5.41 21.63 7.24
C VAL A 155 4.72 21.03 8.45
N LYS A 156 4.57 21.82 9.51
CA LYS A 156 3.78 21.42 10.68
C LYS A 156 2.30 21.33 10.31
N ALA A 157 1.62 20.29 10.79
CA ALA A 157 0.21 20.03 10.52
C ALA A 157 -0.49 19.49 11.77
N PRO A 158 -1.83 19.49 11.81
CA PRO A 158 -2.57 18.86 12.90
C PRO A 158 -2.21 17.38 13.05
N PHE A 159 -2.18 16.89 14.28
CA PHE A 159 -1.82 15.52 14.61
C PHE A 159 -2.66 14.47 13.87
N LYS A 160 -1.99 13.47 13.31
CA LYS A 160 -2.59 12.30 12.66
C LYS A 160 -1.98 11.01 13.22
N GLU A 161 -2.80 10.23 13.91
CA GLU A 161 -2.40 8.91 14.43
C GLU A 161 -2.03 7.93 13.31
N TRP A 162 -2.78 7.93 12.21
CA TRP A 162 -2.59 7.04 11.07
C TRP A 162 -2.03 7.80 9.88
N LEU A 163 -0.91 7.29 9.33
CA LEU A 163 -0.35 7.83 8.09
C LEU A 163 -1.44 7.93 7.01
N GLU A 164 -1.48 9.05 6.32
CA GLU A 164 -2.37 9.24 5.17
C GLU A 164 -1.69 10.00 4.03
N TYR A 165 -2.15 9.73 2.84
CA TYR A 165 -1.96 10.58 1.67
C TYR A 165 -3.25 11.30 1.36
N GLY A 166 -3.14 12.47 0.73
CA GLY A 166 -4.28 13.26 0.30
C GLY A 166 -3.89 14.27 -0.74
N PHE A 167 -4.90 15.01 -1.18
CA PHE A 167 -4.76 16.07 -2.17
C PHE A 167 -5.41 17.34 -1.64
N GLU A 168 -4.79 18.48 -1.93
CA GLU A 168 -5.28 19.83 -1.58
C GLU A 168 -4.95 20.82 -2.68
N ASN A 169 -5.54 22.03 -2.63
CA ASN A 169 -5.29 23.11 -3.58
C ASN A 169 -5.50 22.70 -5.04
N LEU A 170 -6.61 21.95 -5.30
CA LEU A 170 -6.98 21.54 -6.65
C LEU A 170 -7.27 22.77 -7.53
N SER A 171 -6.70 22.80 -8.74
CA SER A 171 -6.96 23.75 -9.81
C SER A 171 -7.18 23.02 -11.15
N ASP A 172 -7.48 23.76 -12.21
CA ASP A 172 -7.64 23.18 -13.54
C ASP A 172 -6.36 22.53 -14.07
N THR A 173 -5.20 22.95 -13.60
CA THR A 173 -3.89 22.51 -14.11
C THR A 173 -2.98 21.87 -13.07
N GLY A 174 -3.43 21.72 -11.82
CA GLY A 174 -2.56 21.18 -10.78
C GLY A 174 -3.24 20.89 -9.46
N VAL A 175 -2.50 20.19 -8.59
CA VAL A 175 -2.91 19.81 -7.24
C VAL A 175 -1.67 19.66 -6.37
N VAL A 176 -1.80 19.83 -5.07
CA VAL A 176 -0.78 19.46 -4.10
C VAL A 176 -1.11 18.07 -3.56
N CYS A 177 -0.25 17.10 -3.82
CA CYS A 177 -0.29 15.81 -3.13
C CYS A 177 0.51 15.89 -1.84
N TYR A 178 0.05 15.25 -0.77
CA TYR A 178 0.78 15.22 0.50
C TYR A 178 0.76 13.84 1.15
N LEU A 179 1.84 13.58 1.91
CA LEU A 179 1.88 12.58 2.98
C LEU A 179 1.71 13.31 4.31
N GLN A 180 0.86 12.82 5.21
CA GLN A 180 0.75 13.36 6.57
C GLN A 180 0.79 12.24 7.61
N TRP A 181 1.60 12.42 8.65
CA TRP A 181 1.70 11.52 9.78
C TRP A 181 2.25 12.25 11.00
N GLU A 182 1.73 11.93 12.20
CA GLU A 182 2.02 12.70 13.40
C GLU A 182 1.64 14.19 13.22
N GLU A 183 2.51 15.12 13.51
CA GLU A 183 2.31 16.56 13.28
C GLU A 183 3.04 17.08 12.03
N LEU A 184 3.42 16.18 11.11
CA LEU A 184 4.20 16.52 9.93
C LEU A 184 3.42 16.23 8.64
N LYS A 185 3.39 17.22 7.74
CA LYS A 185 2.89 17.10 6.37
C LYS A 185 4.02 17.34 5.38
N VAL A 186 4.14 16.49 4.37
CA VAL A 186 5.14 16.53 3.30
C VAL A 186 4.44 16.80 1.97
N PRO A 187 4.22 18.07 1.59
CA PRO A 187 3.51 18.44 0.38
C PRO A 187 4.45 18.44 -0.83
N PHE A 188 3.91 18.11 -2.01
CA PHE A 188 4.57 18.32 -3.30
C PHE A 188 3.54 18.62 -4.39
N GLU A 189 3.89 19.58 -5.24
CA GLU A 189 3.05 20.02 -6.34
C GLU A 189 3.12 19.05 -7.52
N ILE A 190 1.94 18.78 -8.10
CA ILE A 190 1.75 18.03 -9.34
C ILE A 190 0.97 18.91 -10.29
N SER A 191 1.49 19.12 -11.50
CA SER A 191 0.81 19.91 -12.53
C SER A 191 0.80 19.18 -13.88
N ILE A 192 -0.19 19.52 -14.69
CA ILE A 192 -0.22 19.20 -16.12
C ILE A 192 0.27 20.41 -16.93
N ASN A 193 0.69 20.17 -18.15
CA ASN A 193 1.19 21.24 -19.05
C ASN A 193 0.05 22.15 -19.50
#